data_e31e778b72ef45ff7335cb05b6a677b4
#
_entry.id   e31e778b72ef45ff7335cb05b6a677b4
#
_cell.length_a   1.000
_cell.length_b   1.000
_cell.length_c   1.000
_cell.angle_alpha   90.00
_cell.angle_beta   90.00
_cell.angle_gamma   90.00
#
_symmetry.space_group_name_H-M   'P 1'
#
loop_
_entity.id
_entity.type
_entity.pdbx_description
1 polymer ?
#
loop_
_entity_poly.entity_id
_entity_poly.type
_entity_poly.pdbx_seq_one_letter_code
_entity_poly.pdbx_strand_id
1 'polypeptide(L)'
;IRSVEMLNVIVNTIVKYKPKHVVFDPVISSFLKEKLMSRDVISQIRSCLLPLCSVIIIQHSENDLLLGECSFPNVYFIEDIKRHGVRNVFTSAVAVYLQKGKSNEEAFQLARKYVEQSMVSPSPLNGRSLELFHEFIHLVHQNYQTNSDVAFYANCMNVSARYLAQVCKRVVSKSPKAIIDDYLVD
;
A
#
# COMPACT_ATOMS: atom_id res chain seq x y z
N ILE A 1 1.47 -5.63 -7.81
CA ILE A 1 1.68 -6.43 -9.04
C ILE A 1 1.39 -7.87 -8.69
N ARG A 2 0.31 -8.45 -9.24
CA ARG A 2 -0.15 -9.81 -8.85
C ARG A 2 0.20 -10.88 -9.89
N SER A 3 0.47 -10.49 -11.12
CA SER A 3 0.81 -11.41 -12.19
C SER A 3 1.93 -10.92 -13.09
N VAL A 4 2.51 -11.83 -13.85
CA VAL A 4 3.57 -11.54 -14.83
C VAL A 4 3.03 -10.66 -15.98
N GLU A 5 1.79 -10.88 -16.40
CA GLU A 5 1.15 -10.09 -17.45
C GLU A 5 1.02 -8.63 -17.03
N MET A 6 0.57 -8.37 -15.78
CA MET A 6 0.49 -7.02 -15.23
C MET A 6 1.88 -6.37 -15.17
N LEU A 7 2.90 -7.12 -14.74
CA LEU A 7 4.28 -6.64 -14.72
C LEU A 7 4.76 -6.24 -16.11
N ASN A 8 4.51 -7.07 -17.12
CA ASN A 8 4.89 -6.79 -18.50
C ASN A 8 4.23 -5.52 -19.03
N VAL A 9 2.96 -5.29 -18.73
CA VAL A 9 2.28 -4.04 -19.09
C VAL A 9 2.96 -2.83 -18.45
N ILE A 10 3.32 -2.91 -17.17
CA ILE A 10 4.01 -1.83 -16.44
C ILE A 10 5.38 -1.56 -17.07
N VAL A 11 6.20 -2.60 -17.26
CA VAL A 11 7.54 -2.48 -17.84
C VAL A 11 7.47 -1.88 -19.24
N ASN A 12 6.59 -2.41 -20.12
CA ASN A 12 6.40 -1.89 -21.47
C ASN A 12 5.95 -0.42 -21.47
N THR A 13 5.11 -0.04 -20.51
CA THR A 13 4.65 1.35 -20.35
C THR A 13 5.80 2.26 -19.97
N ILE A 14 6.63 1.85 -18.99
CA ILE A 14 7.81 2.62 -18.57
C ILE A 14 8.78 2.78 -19.74
N VAL A 15 9.07 1.70 -20.46
CA VAL A 15 9.99 1.73 -21.62
C VAL A 15 9.46 2.62 -22.75
N LYS A 16 8.14 2.56 -23.01
CA LYS A 16 7.49 3.33 -24.06
C LYS A 16 7.45 4.83 -23.75
N TYR A 17 7.05 5.22 -22.55
CA TYR A 17 6.82 6.62 -22.19
C TYR A 17 8.02 7.30 -21.53
N LYS A 18 9.01 6.52 -21.08
CA LYS A 18 10.27 6.99 -20.47
C LYS A 18 10.05 8.09 -19.42
N PRO A 19 9.23 7.81 -18.38
CA PRO A 19 9.01 8.80 -17.33
C PRO A 19 10.34 9.20 -16.71
N LYS A 20 10.47 10.47 -16.31
CA LYS A 20 11.70 11.00 -15.69
C LYS A 20 12.05 10.29 -14.39
N HIS A 21 11.04 9.91 -13.63
CA HIS A 21 11.19 9.22 -12.34
C HIS A 21 10.24 8.03 -12.27
N VAL A 22 10.76 6.92 -11.78
CA VAL A 22 9.99 5.71 -11.45
C VAL A 22 10.28 5.40 -9.98
N VAL A 23 9.28 5.55 -9.13
CA VAL A 23 9.36 5.20 -7.71
C VAL A 23 8.62 3.89 -7.51
N PHE A 24 9.30 2.88 -7.02
CA PHE A 24 8.74 1.56 -6.78
C PHE A 24 8.69 1.26 -5.29
N ASP A 25 7.52 0.96 -4.80
CA ASP A 25 7.22 0.61 -3.43
C ASP A 25 6.42 -0.70 -3.40
N PRO A 26 7.10 -1.86 -3.36
CA PRO A 26 6.45 -3.15 -3.39
C PRO A 26 5.75 -3.45 -2.06
N VAL A 27 4.52 -3.92 -2.13
CA VAL A 27 3.86 -4.60 -1.00
C VAL A 27 3.94 -6.10 -1.28
N ILE A 28 4.97 -6.75 -0.73
CA ILE A 28 5.25 -8.18 -1.01
C ILE A 28 4.46 -9.09 -0.11
N SER A 29 4.22 -8.67 1.13
CA SER A 29 3.43 -9.40 2.12
C SER A 29 2.31 -8.53 2.67
N SER A 30 1.18 -9.17 2.98
CA SER A 30 0.11 -8.52 3.72
C SER A 30 0.52 -8.29 5.18
N PHE A 31 -0.23 -7.45 5.89
CA PHE A 31 -0.08 -7.27 7.35
C PHE A 31 -0.17 -8.61 8.12
N LEU A 32 -0.84 -9.61 7.55
CA LEU A 32 -0.97 -10.97 8.08
C LEU A 32 0.15 -11.92 7.63
N LYS A 33 1.23 -11.39 7.04
CA LYS A 33 2.37 -12.18 6.49
C LYS A 33 1.98 -13.12 5.35
N GLU A 34 0.84 -12.94 4.72
CA GLU A 34 0.49 -13.64 3.49
C GLU A 34 1.32 -13.12 2.33
N LYS A 35 1.87 -14.01 1.53
CA LYS A 35 2.63 -13.64 0.33
C LYS A 35 1.66 -13.16 -0.75
N LEU A 36 1.73 -11.88 -1.07
CA LEU A 36 0.89 -11.26 -2.11
C LEU A 36 1.44 -11.43 -3.53
N MET A 37 2.68 -11.89 -3.66
CA MET A 37 3.36 -12.10 -4.93
C MET A 37 3.97 -13.50 -5.00
N SER A 38 3.86 -14.14 -6.17
CA SER A 38 4.54 -15.41 -6.43
C SER A 38 6.05 -15.21 -6.60
N ARG A 39 6.83 -16.28 -6.43
CA ARG A 39 8.28 -16.25 -6.64
C ARG A 39 8.65 -15.82 -8.06
N ASP A 40 7.88 -16.24 -9.05
CA ASP A 40 8.11 -15.90 -10.46
C ASP A 40 7.92 -14.41 -10.71
N VAL A 41 6.86 -13.81 -10.16
CA VAL A 41 6.62 -12.37 -10.23
C VAL A 41 7.74 -11.61 -9.56
N ILE A 42 8.21 -12.02 -8.38
CA ILE A 42 9.32 -11.37 -7.67
C ILE A 42 10.62 -11.46 -8.48
N SER A 43 10.91 -12.64 -9.06
CA SER A 43 12.10 -12.83 -9.92
C SER A 43 12.08 -11.91 -11.13
N GLN A 44 10.94 -11.77 -11.80
CA GLN A 44 10.79 -10.88 -12.95
C GLN A 44 10.76 -9.39 -12.56
N ILE A 45 10.21 -9.02 -11.40
CA ILE A 45 10.35 -7.66 -10.86
C ILE A 45 11.83 -7.33 -10.74
N ARG A 46 12.61 -8.22 -10.15
CA ARG A 46 14.06 -8.03 -9.93
C ARG A 46 14.83 -7.84 -11.25
N SER A 47 14.53 -8.64 -12.25
CA SER A 47 15.25 -8.60 -13.53
C SER A 47 14.76 -7.51 -14.49
N CYS A 48 13.47 -7.18 -14.50
CA CYS A 48 12.88 -6.34 -15.53
C CYS A 48 12.42 -4.97 -15.02
N LEU A 49 11.96 -4.86 -13.77
CA LEU A 49 11.41 -3.60 -13.25
C LEU A 49 12.42 -2.81 -12.42
N LEU A 50 13.14 -3.46 -11.47
CA LEU A 50 14.05 -2.75 -10.58
C LEU A 50 15.15 -1.96 -11.33
N PRO A 51 15.71 -2.44 -12.44
CA PRO A 51 16.69 -1.67 -13.24
C PRO A 51 16.11 -0.38 -13.85
N LEU A 52 14.78 -0.27 -13.98
CA LEU A 52 14.10 0.90 -14.55
C LEU A 52 13.68 1.92 -13.47
N CYS A 53 13.82 1.57 -12.20
CA CYS A 53 13.39 2.42 -11.11
C CYS A 53 14.44 3.48 -10.78
N SER A 54 13.99 4.72 -10.53
CA SER A 54 14.83 5.80 -9.99
C SER A 54 15.03 5.65 -8.49
N VAL A 55 13.99 5.18 -7.78
CA VAL A 55 13.97 4.94 -6.34
C VAL A 55 13.19 3.67 -6.06
N ILE A 56 13.75 2.80 -5.23
CA ILE A 56 13.13 1.57 -4.73
C ILE A 56 13.02 1.71 -3.22
N ILE A 57 11.80 1.69 -2.69
CA ILE A 57 11.51 1.84 -1.27
C ILE A 57 11.09 0.48 -0.72
N ILE A 58 11.83 -0.07 0.23
CA ILE A 58 11.54 -1.37 0.83
C ILE A 58 11.64 -1.33 2.35
N GLN A 59 10.94 -2.23 3.00
CA GLN A 59 11.14 -2.51 4.42
C GLN A 59 12.28 -3.51 4.59
N HIS A 60 12.95 -3.49 5.74
CA HIS A 60 14.02 -4.44 6.03
C HIS A 60 13.53 -5.89 5.95
N SER A 61 12.30 -6.15 6.36
CA SER A 61 11.66 -7.47 6.26
C SER A 61 11.41 -7.97 4.84
N GLU A 62 11.42 -7.07 3.84
CA GLU A 62 11.19 -7.39 2.42
C GLU A 62 12.50 -7.60 1.64
N ASN A 63 13.64 -7.25 2.24
CA ASN A 63 14.95 -7.27 1.58
C ASN A 63 15.27 -8.61 0.94
N ASP A 64 15.29 -9.68 1.73
CA ASP A 64 15.69 -11.00 1.27
C ASP A 64 14.72 -11.57 0.22
N LEU A 65 13.44 -11.21 0.34
CA LEU A 65 12.41 -11.64 -0.61
C LEU A 65 12.56 -10.92 -1.95
N LEU A 66 12.74 -9.59 -1.93
CA LEU A 66 12.78 -8.79 -3.15
C LEU A 66 14.15 -8.79 -3.80
N LEU A 67 15.20 -8.51 -3.04
CA LEU A 67 16.54 -8.32 -3.59
C LEU A 67 17.34 -9.63 -3.59
N GLY A 68 17.21 -10.46 -2.56
CA GLY A 68 18.08 -11.63 -2.38
C GLY A 68 19.55 -11.19 -2.31
N GLU A 69 20.38 -11.74 -3.18
CA GLU A 69 21.81 -11.38 -3.29
C GLU A 69 22.09 -10.20 -4.25
N CYS A 70 21.05 -9.67 -4.90
CA CYS A 70 21.21 -8.55 -5.83
C CYS A 70 21.33 -7.22 -5.08
N SER A 71 22.20 -6.34 -5.58
CA SER A 71 22.39 -4.99 -5.06
C SER A 71 21.98 -3.96 -6.10
N PHE A 72 21.22 -2.95 -5.68
CA PHE A 72 20.81 -1.82 -6.51
C PHE A 72 21.17 -0.51 -5.78
N PRO A 73 21.82 0.46 -6.46
CA PRO A 73 22.31 1.68 -5.81
C PRO A 73 21.21 2.64 -5.35
N ASN A 74 20.00 2.42 -5.81
CA ASN A 74 18.83 3.29 -5.59
C ASN A 74 17.78 2.67 -4.64
N VAL A 75 18.22 1.73 -3.80
CA VAL A 75 17.37 1.12 -2.76
C VAL A 75 17.44 1.96 -1.48
N TYR A 76 16.29 2.29 -0.95
CA TYR A 76 16.12 3.02 0.29
C TYR A 76 15.28 2.22 1.27
N PHE A 77 15.83 2.02 2.46
CA PHE A 77 15.17 1.26 3.50
C PHE A 77 14.30 2.17 4.38
N ILE A 78 13.09 1.74 4.63
CA ILE A 78 12.20 2.34 5.63
C ILE A 78 12.00 1.36 6.79
N GLU A 79 11.79 1.91 7.98
CA GLU A 79 11.39 1.10 9.13
C GLU A 79 10.03 0.46 8.88
N ASP A 80 9.76 -0.68 9.53
CA ASP A 80 8.48 -1.37 9.43
C ASP A 80 7.36 -0.47 9.96
N ILE A 81 6.65 0.16 9.03
CA ILE A 81 5.58 1.09 9.35
C ILE A 81 4.33 0.29 9.71
N LYS A 82 4.01 0.26 11.00
CA LYS A 82 2.83 -0.45 11.52
C LYS A 82 1.49 0.25 11.23
N ARG A 83 1.49 1.49 10.71
CA ARG A 83 0.28 2.26 10.41
C ARG A 83 -0.06 2.18 8.94
N HIS A 84 -1.25 1.70 8.63
CA HIS A 84 -1.80 1.72 7.27
C HIS A 84 -1.80 3.13 6.67
N GLY A 85 -1.49 3.22 5.37
CA GLY A 85 -1.52 4.46 4.59
C GLY A 85 -0.26 5.33 4.72
N VAL A 86 0.50 5.21 5.80
CA VAL A 86 1.72 6.03 6.02
C VAL A 86 2.76 5.77 4.94
N ARG A 87 2.96 4.52 4.58
CA ARG A 87 3.88 4.12 3.51
C ARG A 87 3.48 4.75 2.18
N ASN A 88 2.20 4.74 1.84
CA ASN A 88 1.71 5.36 0.61
C ASN A 88 1.91 6.88 0.60
N VAL A 89 1.68 7.55 1.73
CA VAL A 89 1.95 8.99 1.88
C VAL A 89 3.44 9.28 1.71
N PHE A 90 4.29 8.47 2.33
CA PHE A 90 5.74 8.59 2.21
C PHE A 90 6.20 8.44 0.76
N THR A 91 5.80 7.38 0.09
CA THR A 91 6.16 7.10 -1.32
C THR A 91 5.67 8.18 -2.26
N SER A 92 4.45 8.69 -2.05
CA SER A 92 3.90 9.81 -2.81
C SER A 92 4.70 11.10 -2.57
N ALA A 93 5.12 11.37 -1.33
CA ALA A 93 5.96 12.53 -1.02
C ALA A 93 7.33 12.43 -1.69
N VAL A 94 7.96 11.25 -1.71
CA VAL A 94 9.22 11.01 -2.45
C VAL A 94 9.05 11.38 -3.91
N ALA A 95 8.01 10.87 -4.58
CA ALA A 95 7.74 11.16 -5.99
C ALA A 95 7.55 12.67 -6.24
N VAL A 96 6.83 13.37 -5.37
CA VAL A 96 6.63 14.83 -5.46
C VAL A 96 7.96 15.58 -5.33
N TYR A 97 8.82 15.21 -4.38
CA TYR A 97 10.11 15.89 -4.20
C TYR A 97 11.08 15.62 -5.37
N LEU A 98 11.07 14.41 -5.93
CA LEU A 98 11.81 14.10 -7.17
C LEU A 98 11.33 14.97 -8.34
N GLN A 99 10.01 15.12 -8.50
CA GLN A 99 9.43 15.98 -9.53
C GLN A 99 9.81 17.46 -9.35
N LYS A 100 10.03 17.90 -8.10
CA LYS A 100 10.56 19.24 -7.76
C LYS A 100 12.07 19.38 -7.98
N GLY A 101 12.73 18.39 -8.57
CA GLY A 101 14.15 18.43 -8.90
C GLY A 101 15.10 18.11 -7.75
N LYS A 102 14.60 17.51 -6.66
CA LYS A 102 15.45 17.04 -5.56
C LYS A 102 16.18 15.78 -5.97
N SER A 103 17.38 15.57 -5.42
CA SER A 103 18.08 14.29 -5.54
C SER A 103 17.30 13.17 -4.84
N ASN A 104 17.63 11.91 -5.15
CA ASN A 104 16.97 10.77 -4.53
C ASN A 104 17.08 10.82 -3.00
N GLU A 105 18.28 11.11 -2.49
CA GLU A 105 18.54 11.21 -1.05
C GLU A 105 17.77 12.37 -0.40
N GLU A 106 17.80 13.56 -0.99
CA GLU A 106 17.04 14.71 -0.50
C GLU A 106 15.53 14.44 -0.52
N ALA A 107 15.02 13.83 -1.59
CA ALA A 107 13.60 13.49 -1.71
C ALA A 107 13.18 12.51 -0.62
N PHE A 108 14.00 11.49 -0.33
CA PHE A 108 13.76 10.52 0.73
C PHE A 108 13.73 11.19 2.12
N GLN A 109 14.71 12.02 2.45
CA GLN A 109 14.81 12.70 3.75
C GLN A 109 13.66 13.72 3.94
N LEU A 110 13.31 14.48 2.90
CA LEU A 110 12.18 15.42 2.96
C LEU A 110 10.85 14.71 3.11
N ALA A 111 10.66 13.56 2.46
CA ALA A 111 9.47 12.73 2.61
C ALA A 111 9.35 12.18 4.04
N ARG A 112 10.46 11.73 4.64
CA ARG A 112 10.50 11.29 6.04
C ARG A 112 10.05 12.40 6.98
N LYS A 113 10.64 13.58 6.85
CA LYS A 113 10.28 14.75 7.65
C LYS A 113 8.82 15.16 7.47
N TYR A 114 8.31 15.13 6.23
CA TYR A 114 6.91 15.43 5.94
C TYR A 114 5.96 14.47 6.66
N VAL A 115 6.24 13.17 6.61
CA VAL A 115 5.42 12.15 7.29
C VAL A 115 5.48 12.32 8.80
N GLU A 116 6.66 12.53 9.38
CA GLU A 116 6.84 12.77 10.81
C GLU A 116 6.03 14.00 11.28
N GLN A 117 6.12 15.10 10.55
CA GLN A 117 5.36 16.33 10.86
C GLN A 117 3.85 16.15 10.70
N SER A 118 3.42 15.44 9.67
CA SER A 118 2.00 15.16 9.42
C SER A 118 1.38 14.23 10.46
N MET A 119 2.21 13.40 11.12
CA MET A 119 1.77 12.49 12.18
C MET A 119 1.73 13.13 13.57
N VAL A 120 2.51 14.19 13.78
CA VAL A 120 2.52 14.95 15.05
C VAL A 120 1.27 15.85 15.17
N SER A 121 0.64 16.21 14.06
CA SER A 121 -0.67 16.87 14.09
C SER A 121 -1.76 15.80 14.21
N PRO A 122 -2.33 15.55 15.39
CA PRO A 122 -3.48 14.69 15.50
C PRO A 122 -4.65 15.43 14.86
N SER A 123 -4.95 15.12 13.61
CA SER A 123 -6.34 15.22 13.18
C SER A 123 -7.09 14.16 13.98
N PRO A 124 -7.90 14.50 14.99
CA PRO A 124 -8.47 13.51 15.92
C PRO A 124 -9.46 12.55 15.25
N LEU A 125 -9.66 12.70 13.96
CA LEU A 125 -10.76 12.08 13.20
C LEU A 125 -10.34 10.95 12.25
N ASN A 126 -9.05 10.78 11.91
CA ASN A 126 -8.68 9.89 10.82
C ASN A 126 -7.98 8.58 11.22
N GLY A 127 -7.18 8.53 12.29
CA GLY A 127 -6.42 7.34 12.61
C GLY A 127 -7.30 6.12 12.90
N ARG A 128 -8.13 6.20 13.95
CA ARG A 128 -8.98 5.08 14.39
C ARG A 128 -10.08 4.71 13.39
N SER A 129 -10.66 5.69 12.72
CA SER A 129 -11.70 5.42 11.71
C SER A 129 -11.13 4.72 10.49
N LEU A 130 -9.92 5.09 10.07
CA LEU A 130 -9.24 4.47 8.94
C LEU A 130 -8.77 3.05 9.28
N GLU A 131 -8.23 2.84 10.47
CA GLU A 131 -7.83 1.51 10.97
C GLU A 131 -9.05 0.57 11.01
N LEU A 132 -10.16 1.02 11.61
CA LEU A 132 -11.40 0.25 11.64
C LEU A 132 -11.98 -0.02 10.24
N PHE A 133 -11.87 0.93 9.33
CA PHE A 133 -12.31 0.72 7.96
C PHE A 133 -11.47 -0.36 7.26
N HIS A 134 -10.16 -0.36 7.42
CA HIS A 134 -9.28 -1.39 6.85
C HIS A 134 -9.54 -2.76 7.47
N GLU A 135 -9.75 -2.85 8.79
CA GLU A 135 -10.15 -4.08 9.45
C GLU A 135 -11.48 -4.62 8.90
N PHE A 136 -12.45 -3.73 8.70
CA PHE A 136 -13.73 -4.07 8.05
C PHE A 136 -13.53 -4.64 6.64
N ILE A 137 -12.77 -3.96 5.78
CA ILE A 137 -12.49 -4.41 4.41
C ILE A 137 -11.80 -5.78 4.42
N HIS A 138 -10.86 -5.99 5.34
CA HIS A 138 -10.20 -7.28 5.49
C HIS A 138 -11.18 -8.39 5.85
N LEU A 139 -12.06 -8.17 6.83
CA LEU A 139 -13.09 -9.13 7.23
C LEU A 139 -14.09 -9.38 6.07
N VAL A 140 -14.46 -8.36 5.31
CA VAL A 140 -15.29 -8.52 4.11
C VAL A 140 -14.61 -9.43 3.12
N HIS A 141 -13.36 -9.18 2.78
CA HIS A 141 -12.61 -10.02 1.83
C HIS A 141 -12.54 -11.49 2.25
N GLN A 142 -12.50 -11.78 3.54
CA GLN A 142 -12.46 -13.15 4.06
C GLN A 142 -13.83 -13.83 4.08
N ASN A 143 -14.92 -13.08 4.22
CA ASN A 143 -16.23 -13.64 4.57
C ASN A 143 -17.37 -13.26 3.63
N TYR A 144 -17.16 -12.44 2.59
CA TYR A 144 -18.22 -11.94 1.71
C TYR A 144 -19.06 -13.05 1.06
N GLN A 145 -18.46 -14.22 0.76
CA GLN A 145 -19.13 -15.35 0.16
C GLN A 145 -20.11 -16.07 1.12
N THR A 146 -19.85 -15.97 2.43
CA THR A 146 -20.62 -16.68 3.45
C THR A 146 -21.48 -15.76 4.31
N ASN A 147 -21.12 -14.49 4.40
CA ASN A 147 -21.82 -13.51 5.23
C ASN A 147 -21.98 -12.17 4.50
N SER A 148 -23.24 -11.75 4.35
CA SER A 148 -23.60 -10.43 3.81
C SER A 148 -24.22 -9.49 4.85
N ASP A 149 -24.26 -9.91 6.13
CA ASP A 149 -24.87 -9.13 7.21
C ASP A 149 -23.86 -8.20 7.86
N VAL A 150 -24.16 -6.91 7.88
CA VAL A 150 -23.34 -5.86 8.51
C VAL A 150 -23.13 -6.12 10.00
N ALA A 151 -24.14 -6.70 10.68
CA ALA A 151 -24.04 -7.00 12.11
C ALA A 151 -22.95 -8.05 12.40
N PHE A 152 -22.77 -9.04 11.53
CA PHE A 152 -21.68 -10.01 11.64
C PHE A 152 -20.33 -9.32 11.72
N TYR A 153 -20.04 -8.44 10.78
CA TYR A 153 -18.77 -7.72 10.70
C TYR A 153 -18.55 -6.78 11.89
N ALA A 154 -19.61 -6.06 12.28
CA ALA A 154 -19.57 -5.17 13.44
C ALA A 154 -19.24 -5.94 14.73
N ASN A 155 -19.82 -7.12 14.91
CA ASN A 155 -19.56 -8.00 16.06
C ASN A 155 -18.11 -8.53 16.05
N CYS A 156 -17.59 -8.97 14.90
CA CYS A 156 -16.19 -9.39 14.76
C CYS A 156 -15.20 -8.29 15.19
N MET A 157 -15.54 -7.03 14.92
CA MET A 157 -14.73 -5.85 15.25
C MET A 157 -15.02 -5.28 16.65
N ASN A 158 -15.92 -5.88 17.43
CA ASN A 158 -16.38 -5.37 18.72
C ASN A 158 -16.88 -3.92 18.68
N VAL A 159 -17.59 -3.55 17.61
CA VAL A 159 -18.21 -2.23 17.43
C VAL A 159 -19.70 -2.36 17.12
N SER A 160 -20.47 -1.28 17.28
CA SER A 160 -21.86 -1.28 16.83
C SER A 160 -21.97 -1.12 15.31
N ALA A 161 -22.98 -1.74 14.69
CA ALA A 161 -23.25 -1.60 13.26
C ALA A 161 -23.47 -0.10 12.87
N ARG A 162 -24.05 0.69 13.77
CA ARG A 162 -24.20 2.15 13.58
C ARG A 162 -22.84 2.86 13.50
N TYR A 163 -21.91 2.50 14.38
CA TYR A 163 -20.58 3.09 14.38
C TYR A 163 -19.77 2.66 13.15
N LEU A 164 -19.86 1.39 12.76
CA LEU A 164 -19.26 0.90 11.51
C LEU A 164 -19.80 1.67 10.30
N ALA A 165 -21.12 1.92 10.23
CA ALA A 165 -21.72 2.71 9.17
C ALA A 165 -21.21 4.16 9.13
N GLN A 166 -20.99 4.78 10.28
CA GLN A 166 -20.39 6.12 10.36
C GLN A 166 -18.93 6.12 9.87
N VAL A 167 -18.15 5.09 10.24
CA VAL A 167 -16.77 4.92 9.79
C VAL A 167 -16.72 4.79 8.26
N CYS A 168 -17.48 3.87 7.68
CA CYS A 168 -17.52 3.65 6.23
C CYS A 168 -17.96 4.91 5.47
N LYS A 169 -19.02 5.58 5.95
CA LYS A 169 -19.49 6.81 5.32
C LYS A 169 -18.47 7.94 5.38
N ARG A 170 -17.70 8.02 6.47
CA ARG A 170 -16.63 9.03 6.65
C ARG A 170 -15.43 8.78 5.75
N VAL A 171 -15.02 7.51 5.59
CA VAL A 171 -13.79 7.15 4.87
C VAL A 171 -14.02 7.07 3.36
N VAL A 172 -15.11 6.44 2.91
CA VAL A 172 -15.36 6.16 1.47
C VAL A 172 -16.71 6.63 0.98
N SER A 173 -17.51 7.34 1.79
CA SER A 173 -18.85 7.83 1.46
C SER A 173 -19.85 6.74 1.05
N LYS A 174 -19.57 5.47 1.35
CA LYS A 174 -20.46 4.32 1.10
C LYS A 174 -20.96 3.73 2.41
N SER A 175 -22.09 3.01 2.35
CA SER A 175 -22.57 2.21 3.49
C SER A 175 -21.79 0.89 3.59
N PRO A 176 -21.66 0.26 4.79
CA PRO A 176 -21.05 -1.06 4.91
C PRO A 176 -21.70 -2.11 4.01
N LYS A 177 -23.05 -2.07 3.90
CA LYS A 177 -23.78 -3.00 3.03
C LYS A 177 -23.40 -2.84 1.57
N ALA A 178 -23.35 -1.60 1.06
CA ALA A 178 -22.94 -1.34 -0.32
C ALA A 178 -21.51 -1.82 -0.61
N ILE A 179 -20.61 -1.72 0.38
CA ILE A 179 -19.24 -2.22 0.24
C ILE A 179 -19.22 -3.75 0.16
N ILE A 180 -19.99 -4.44 1.01
CA ILE A 180 -20.10 -5.91 0.98
C ILE A 180 -20.68 -6.37 -0.36
N ASP A 181 -21.72 -5.67 -0.85
CA ASP A 181 -22.40 -6.01 -2.09
C ASP A 181 -21.49 -5.80 -3.32
N ASP A 182 -20.61 -4.79 -3.31
CA ASP A 182 -19.60 -4.60 -4.35
C ASP A 182 -18.68 -5.84 -4.49
N TYR A 183 -18.36 -6.53 -3.39
CA TYR A 183 -17.54 -7.77 -3.41
C TYR A 183 -18.30 -9.01 -3.89
N LEU A 184 -19.65 -8.96 -3.92
CA LEU A 184 -20.47 -10.09 -4.40
C LEU A 184 -20.68 -10.05 -5.92
N VAL A 185 -20.43 -8.90 -6.56
CA VAL A 185 -20.70 -8.67 -7.99
C VAL A 185 -19.45 -8.89 -8.85
N ASP A 186 -18.26 -8.91 -8.26
CA ASP A 186 -16.97 -9.22 -8.91
C ASP A 186 -16.68 -10.73 -8.84
#